data_fc7402d80ed85012f1ff71f7d278a3ca
#
_entry.id   fc7402d80ed85012f1ff71f7d278a3ca
#
_cell.length_a   1.000
_cell.length_b   1.000
_cell.length_c   1.000
_cell.angle_alpha   90.00
_cell.angle_beta   90.00
_cell.angle_gamma   90.00
#
_symmetry.space_group_name_H-M   'P 1'
#
loop_
_entity.id
_entity.type
_entity.pdbx_description
1 polymer ?
#
loop_
_entity_poly.entity_id
_entity_poly.type
_entity_poly.pdbx_seq_one_letter_code
_entity_poly.pdbx_strand_id
1 'polypeptide(L)'
;HGIQGCGCLCFNEESKPKPIIFGGTGSQSNLLLQPKDSPDCFEAGTLNTPAILALGEAIEWHSENGKNNHAQIELVANTVKEGLKEIPDVHIMSLKNPSGIVSFRIGDSSSDKISDILSEQYGIAVRSGLHCAPLCHKFLGTEKTGLVRVSVSGQNTLKEAYIFLNAIEHIAKNLRSQ
;
A
#
# COMPACT_ATOMS: atom_id res chain seq x y z
N HIS A 1 4.32 -9.32 1.72
CA HIS A 1 4.51 -10.59 1.03
C HIS A 1 3.70 -11.77 1.60
N GLY A 2 2.96 -11.60 2.70
CA GLY A 2 1.99 -12.60 3.20
C GLY A 2 0.68 -12.62 2.40
N ILE A 3 -0.16 -13.64 2.63
CA ILE A 3 -1.50 -13.71 2.04
C ILE A 3 -2.47 -12.77 2.76
N GLN A 4 -3.49 -12.31 2.02
CA GLN A 4 -4.52 -11.43 2.56
C GLN A 4 -5.42 -12.16 3.57
N GLY A 5 -5.97 -11.40 4.52
CA GLY A 5 -6.93 -11.90 5.50
C GLY A 5 -6.32 -12.51 6.76
N CYS A 6 -5.00 -12.37 6.95
CA CYS A 6 -4.31 -12.76 8.17
C CYS A 6 -3.51 -11.58 8.73
N GLY A 7 -3.42 -11.51 10.05
CA GLY A 7 -2.63 -10.52 10.77
C GLY A 7 -2.37 -10.97 12.19
N CYS A 8 -1.51 -10.25 12.91
CA CYS A 8 -1.23 -10.54 14.32
C CYS A 8 -1.39 -9.26 15.15
N LEU A 9 -1.81 -9.43 16.39
CA LEU A 9 -1.85 -8.39 17.41
C LEU A 9 -0.72 -8.64 18.41
N CYS A 10 0.22 -7.69 18.49
CA CYS A 10 1.29 -7.71 19.48
C CYS A 10 1.00 -6.69 20.58
N PHE A 11 1.11 -7.09 21.82
CA PHE A 11 0.96 -6.20 22.97
C PHE A 11 1.95 -6.58 24.07
N ASN A 12 2.27 -5.61 24.93
CA ASN A 12 3.14 -5.84 26.08
C ASN A 12 2.35 -6.42 27.28
N GLU A 13 3.05 -6.89 28.31
CA GLU A 13 2.45 -7.49 29.50
C GLU A 13 1.59 -6.50 30.32
N GLU A 14 1.84 -5.21 30.22
CA GLU A 14 1.07 -4.18 30.89
C GLU A 14 -0.29 -3.95 30.24
N SER A 15 -0.38 -4.21 28.95
CA SER A 15 -1.62 -4.12 28.17
C SER A 15 -2.53 -5.28 28.56
N LYS A 16 -3.77 -5.00 28.90
CA LYS A 16 -4.79 -6.01 29.20
C LYS A 16 -5.95 -5.91 28.22
N PRO A 17 -5.74 -6.29 26.95
CA PRO A 17 -6.82 -6.28 25.96
C PRO A 17 -7.93 -7.23 26.43
N LYS A 18 -9.15 -6.92 26.02
CA LYS A 18 -10.30 -7.78 26.27
C LYS A 18 -10.77 -8.38 24.95
N PRO A 19 -11.13 -9.68 24.93
CA PRO A 19 -11.76 -10.26 23.74
C PRO A 19 -13.08 -9.55 23.46
N ILE A 20 -13.35 -9.35 22.19
CA ILE A 20 -14.60 -8.72 21.70
C ILE A 20 -15.42 -9.66 20.82
N ILE A 21 -14.83 -10.78 20.39
CA ILE A 21 -15.50 -11.84 19.65
C ILE A 21 -15.41 -13.11 20.47
N PHE A 22 -16.55 -13.77 20.62
CA PHE A 22 -16.66 -15.03 21.35
C PHE A 22 -17.27 -16.08 20.43
N GLY A 23 -16.77 -17.33 20.51
CA GLY A 23 -17.22 -18.39 19.63
C GLY A 23 -16.73 -19.76 20.06
N GLY A 24 -16.70 -20.70 19.12
CA GLY A 24 -16.24 -22.06 19.39
C GLY A 24 -14.80 -22.09 19.89
N THR A 25 -14.55 -22.96 20.87
CA THR A 25 -13.23 -23.12 21.50
C THR A 25 -12.45 -24.24 20.82
N GLY A 26 -11.88 -23.98 19.65
CA GLY A 26 -11.22 -25.00 18.81
C GLY A 26 -10.20 -25.89 19.53
N SER A 27 -9.51 -25.35 20.55
CA SER A 27 -8.53 -26.06 21.37
C SER A 27 -9.14 -26.76 22.60
N GLN A 28 -10.32 -26.31 23.07
CA GLN A 28 -10.94 -26.79 24.32
C GLN A 28 -12.46 -27.04 24.13
N SER A 29 -12.79 -27.97 23.25
CA SER A 29 -14.17 -28.20 22.76
C SER A 29 -15.18 -28.64 23.85
N ASN A 30 -14.72 -29.03 25.01
CA ASN A 30 -15.55 -29.41 26.17
C ASN A 30 -15.93 -28.20 27.06
N LEU A 31 -15.38 -27.02 26.84
CA LEU A 31 -15.77 -25.80 27.54
C LEU A 31 -17.04 -25.22 26.92
N LEU A 32 -17.98 -24.80 27.78
CA LEU A 32 -19.19 -24.07 27.34
C LEU A 32 -18.95 -22.59 27.05
N LEU A 33 -17.87 -22.02 27.56
CA LEU A 33 -17.51 -20.63 27.42
C LEU A 33 -16.10 -20.52 26.83
N GLN A 34 -15.82 -19.38 26.20
CA GLN A 34 -14.50 -19.04 25.71
C GLN A 34 -13.43 -19.17 26.79
N PRO A 35 -12.25 -19.75 26.52
CA PRO A 35 -11.14 -19.82 27.46
C PRO A 35 -10.77 -18.42 27.98
N LYS A 36 -10.21 -18.36 29.17
CA LYS A 36 -9.80 -17.09 29.80
C LYS A 36 -8.32 -16.74 29.55
N ASP A 37 -7.54 -17.75 29.19
CA ASP A 37 -6.10 -17.61 29.04
C ASP A 37 -5.70 -17.24 27.62
N SER A 38 -4.69 -16.38 27.49
CA SER A 38 -4.08 -16.02 26.21
C SER A 38 -3.23 -17.17 25.68
N PRO A 39 -3.21 -17.42 24.35
CA PRO A 39 -3.89 -16.66 23.29
C PRO A 39 -5.34 -17.07 23.05
N ASP A 40 -5.81 -18.21 23.58
CA ASP A 40 -7.09 -18.85 23.25
C ASP A 40 -8.30 -17.94 23.52
N CYS A 41 -8.21 -17.07 24.53
CA CYS A 41 -9.29 -16.13 24.84
C CYS A 41 -9.57 -15.11 23.71
N PHE A 42 -8.63 -14.90 22.80
CA PHE A 42 -8.78 -13.99 21.66
C PHE A 42 -9.12 -14.70 20.35
N GLU A 43 -9.06 -16.03 20.32
CA GLU A 43 -9.18 -16.86 19.13
C GLU A 43 -10.55 -17.58 19.14
N ALA A 44 -11.54 -16.99 18.49
CA ALA A 44 -12.86 -17.57 18.40
C ALA A 44 -13.01 -18.41 17.11
N GLY A 45 -13.31 -19.69 17.27
CA GLY A 45 -13.51 -20.63 16.15
C GLY A 45 -12.20 -21.29 15.66
N THR A 46 -12.29 -21.99 14.54
CA THR A 46 -11.15 -22.66 13.91
C THR A 46 -10.22 -21.64 13.27
N LEU A 47 -8.95 -21.70 13.63
CA LEU A 47 -7.94 -20.80 13.11
C LEU A 47 -7.66 -21.04 11.61
N ASN A 48 -7.36 -19.99 10.88
CA ASN A 48 -6.88 -20.07 9.51
C ASN A 48 -5.38 -20.46 9.49
N THR A 49 -5.09 -21.71 9.85
CA THR A 49 -3.72 -22.22 9.95
C THR A 49 -2.89 -22.02 8.69
N PRO A 50 -3.40 -22.25 7.45
CA PRO A 50 -2.63 -21.98 6.25
C PRO A 50 -2.18 -20.52 6.13
N ALA A 51 -3.04 -19.56 6.48
CA ALA A 51 -2.70 -18.15 6.42
C ALA A 51 -1.71 -17.76 7.53
N ILE A 52 -1.81 -18.34 8.71
CA ILE A 52 -0.87 -18.12 9.83
C ILE A 52 0.52 -18.64 9.46
N LEU A 53 0.64 -19.83 8.87
CA LEU A 53 1.91 -20.36 8.39
C LEU A 53 2.51 -19.46 7.30
N ALA A 54 1.71 -19.04 6.32
CA ALA A 54 2.18 -18.12 5.28
C ALA A 54 2.61 -16.75 5.84
N LEU A 55 1.98 -16.27 6.92
CA LEU A 55 2.42 -15.06 7.62
C LEU A 55 3.77 -15.25 8.29
N GLY A 56 4.01 -16.43 8.92
CA GLY A 56 5.29 -16.81 9.52
C GLY A 56 6.42 -16.74 8.50
N GLU A 57 6.28 -17.43 7.37
CA GLU A 57 7.23 -17.41 6.26
C GLU A 57 7.49 -15.99 5.73
N ALA A 58 6.44 -15.17 5.62
CA ALA A 58 6.58 -13.80 5.17
C ALA A 58 7.38 -12.92 6.16
N ILE A 59 7.23 -13.15 7.45
CA ILE A 59 7.97 -12.46 8.52
C ILE A 59 9.46 -12.87 8.47
N GLU A 60 9.75 -14.16 8.34
CA GLU A 60 11.10 -14.67 8.19
C GLU A 60 11.79 -14.06 6.97
N TRP A 61 11.14 -14.16 5.81
CA TRP A 61 11.66 -13.56 4.58
C TRP A 61 11.92 -12.05 4.74
N HIS A 62 11.00 -11.32 5.39
CA HIS A 62 11.18 -9.88 5.65
C HIS A 62 12.35 -9.60 6.60
N SER A 63 12.56 -10.44 7.59
CA SER A 63 13.68 -10.33 8.53
C SER A 63 15.03 -10.42 7.81
N GLU A 64 15.14 -11.30 6.82
CA GLU A 64 16.36 -11.51 6.04
C GLU A 64 16.56 -10.44 4.96
N ASN A 65 15.50 -10.05 4.27
CA ASN A 65 15.56 -9.25 3.06
C ASN A 65 15.13 -7.78 3.27
N GLY A 66 14.53 -7.45 4.42
CA GLY A 66 13.85 -6.17 4.64
C GLY A 66 14.74 -4.95 4.44
N LYS A 67 16.01 -4.99 4.88
CA LYS A 67 16.95 -3.87 4.72
C LYS A 67 17.24 -3.57 3.24
N ASN A 68 17.53 -4.61 2.46
CA ASN A 68 17.82 -4.48 1.03
C ASN A 68 16.59 -4.01 0.25
N ASN A 69 15.42 -4.58 0.56
CA ASN A 69 14.16 -4.15 -0.02
C ASN A 69 13.84 -2.69 0.30
N HIS A 70 14.06 -2.26 1.53
CA HIS A 70 13.83 -0.88 1.91
C HIS A 70 14.75 0.09 1.16
N ALA A 71 16.04 -0.22 1.04
CA ALA A 71 16.98 0.57 0.26
C ALA A 71 16.57 0.66 -1.23
N GLN A 72 16.12 -0.45 -1.80
CA GLN A 72 15.63 -0.48 -3.18
C GLN A 72 14.36 0.34 -3.36
N ILE A 73 13.39 0.22 -2.45
CA ILE A 73 12.17 1.04 -2.45
C ILE A 73 12.52 2.54 -2.39
N GLU A 74 13.40 2.92 -1.48
CA GLU A 74 13.81 4.31 -1.32
C GLU A 74 14.50 4.84 -2.57
N LEU A 75 15.42 4.07 -3.15
CA LEU A 75 16.12 4.44 -4.39
C LEU A 75 15.16 4.68 -5.55
N VAL A 76 14.27 3.72 -5.82
CA VAL A 76 13.35 3.80 -6.96
C VAL A 76 12.29 4.88 -6.74
N ALA A 77 11.72 4.98 -5.53
CA ALA A 77 10.71 5.99 -5.23
C ALA A 77 11.27 7.42 -5.26
N ASN A 78 12.49 7.63 -4.79
CA ASN A 78 13.17 8.92 -4.90
C ASN A 78 13.45 9.28 -6.36
N THR A 79 13.89 8.32 -7.19
CA THR A 79 14.08 8.53 -8.62
C THR A 79 12.79 8.95 -9.30
N VAL A 80 11.68 8.25 -9.03
CA VAL A 80 10.35 8.64 -9.54
C VAL A 80 9.98 10.04 -9.06
N LYS A 81 10.15 10.34 -7.79
CA LYS A 81 9.78 11.63 -7.20
C LYS A 81 10.58 12.79 -7.78
N GLU A 82 11.89 12.64 -7.86
CA GLU A 82 12.75 13.71 -8.43
C GLU A 82 12.46 13.89 -9.93
N GLY A 83 12.32 12.80 -10.68
CA GLY A 83 11.95 12.90 -12.10
C GLY A 83 10.60 13.56 -12.36
N LEU A 84 9.59 13.27 -11.52
CA LEU A 84 8.27 13.92 -11.63
C LEU A 84 8.33 15.45 -11.40
N LYS A 85 9.23 15.94 -10.56
CA LYS A 85 9.40 17.38 -10.32
C LYS A 85 9.88 18.16 -11.56
N GLU A 86 10.62 17.49 -12.43
CA GLU A 86 11.16 18.08 -13.64
C GLU A 86 10.13 18.15 -14.78
N ILE A 87 9.00 17.45 -14.65
CA ILE A 87 7.95 17.43 -15.67
C ILE A 87 6.97 18.59 -15.43
N PRO A 88 6.83 19.52 -16.38
CA PRO A 88 5.90 20.64 -16.26
C PRO A 88 4.46 20.18 -16.01
N ASP A 89 3.72 20.92 -15.19
CA ASP A 89 2.33 20.69 -14.77
C ASP A 89 2.12 19.45 -13.89
N VAL A 90 3.18 18.72 -13.55
CA VAL A 90 3.11 17.65 -12.56
C VAL A 90 3.29 18.22 -11.14
N HIS A 91 2.33 17.96 -10.27
CA HIS A 91 2.34 18.42 -8.89
C HIS A 91 2.36 17.22 -7.95
N ILE A 92 3.46 17.07 -7.20
CA ILE A 92 3.60 16.00 -6.21
C ILE A 92 2.88 16.41 -4.93
N MET A 93 1.97 15.56 -4.47
CA MET A 93 1.14 15.80 -3.29
C MET A 93 1.61 15.00 -2.06
N SER A 94 2.41 13.95 -2.27
CA SER A 94 2.96 13.15 -1.17
C SER A 94 4.19 13.79 -0.54
N LEU A 95 4.25 13.80 0.77
CA LEU A 95 5.47 14.13 1.51
C LEU A 95 6.52 13.03 1.34
N LYS A 96 7.76 13.29 1.76
CA LYS A 96 8.79 12.25 1.86
C LYS A 96 8.32 11.18 2.86
N ASN A 97 8.30 9.93 2.43
CA ASN A 97 7.88 8.79 3.26
C ASN A 97 8.71 7.54 2.91
N PRO A 98 8.87 6.62 3.85
CA PRO A 98 9.66 5.40 3.63
C PRO A 98 8.89 4.29 2.92
N SER A 99 7.61 4.47 2.63
CA SER A 99 6.74 3.41 2.11
C SER A 99 6.80 3.23 0.59
N GLY A 100 7.58 4.05 -0.12
CA GLY A 100 7.66 3.99 -1.58
C GLY A 100 6.41 4.50 -2.30
N ILE A 101 5.56 5.26 -1.63
CA ILE A 101 4.33 5.82 -2.21
C ILE A 101 4.60 7.23 -2.72
N VAL A 102 4.29 7.47 -3.99
CA VAL A 102 4.33 8.80 -4.61
C VAL A 102 2.96 9.11 -5.20
N SER A 103 2.32 10.17 -4.71
CA SER A 103 1.03 10.65 -5.19
C SER A 103 1.18 12.00 -5.88
N PHE A 104 0.59 12.15 -7.04
CA PHE A 104 0.73 13.36 -7.87
C PHE A 104 -0.54 13.61 -8.71
N ARG A 105 -0.62 14.80 -9.30
CA ARG A 105 -1.60 15.17 -10.33
C ARG A 105 -0.89 15.82 -11.51
N ILE A 106 -1.54 15.85 -12.67
CA ILE A 106 -1.08 16.57 -13.86
C ILE A 106 -2.12 17.64 -14.18
N GLY A 107 -1.78 18.91 -13.97
CA GLY A 107 -2.72 20.01 -14.11
C GLY A 107 -4.02 19.75 -13.38
N ASP A 108 -5.14 20.01 -14.05
CA ASP A 108 -6.49 19.73 -13.55
C ASP A 108 -7.13 18.48 -14.19
N SER A 109 -6.31 17.63 -14.82
CA SER A 109 -6.77 16.39 -15.44
C SER A 109 -7.22 15.37 -14.41
N SER A 110 -8.28 14.63 -14.75
CA SER A 110 -8.75 13.52 -13.93
C SER A 110 -7.65 12.45 -13.78
N SER A 111 -7.43 11.99 -12.56
CA SER A 111 -6.50 10.89 -12.27
C SER A 111 -6.89 9.60 -12.96
N ASP A 112 -8.19 9.37 -13.19
CA ASP A 112 -8.68 8.18 -13.90
C ASP A 112 -8.23 8.21 -15.37
N LYS A 113 -8.38 9.37 -16.07
CA LYS A 113 -7.88 9.52 -17.44
C LYS A 113 -6.39 9.21 -17.55
N ILE A 114 -5.57 9.68 -16.60
CA ILE A 114 -4.12 9.43 -16.58
C ILE A 114 -3.83 7.95 -16.34
N SER A 115 -4.54 7.33 -15.39
CA SER A 115 -4.40 5.91 -15.07
C SER A 115 -4.77 5.01 -16.25
N ASP A 116 -5.86 5.32 -16.97
CA ASP A 116 -6.31 4.59 -18.14
C ASP A 116 -5.25 4.66 -19.25
N ILE A 117 -4.72 5.85 -19.56
CA ILE A 117 -3.66 6.01 -20.55
C ILE A 117 -2.40 5.20 -20.15
N LEU A 118 -1.97 5.27 -18.88
CA LEU A 118 -0.83 4.50 -18.40
C LEU A 118 -1.04 2.99 -18.57
N SER A 119 -2.23 2.51 -18.24
CA SER A 119 -2.57 1.10 -18.36
C SER A 119 -2.67 0.65 -19.83
N GLU A 120 -3.41 1.37 -20.67
CA GLU A 120 -3.73 0.95 -22.03
C GLU A 120 -2.56 1.12 -23.01
N GLN A 121 -1.81 2.24 -22.88
CA GLN A 121 -0.77 2.58 -23.84
C GLN A 121 0.63 2.18 -23.39
N TYR A 122 0.87 2.10 -22.08
CA TYR A 122 2.19 1.82 -21.55
C TYR A 122 2.29 0.54 -20.72
N GLY A 123 1.17 -0.13 -20.43
CA GLY A 123 1.14 -1.34 -19.59
C GLY A 123 1.55 -1.08 -18.14
N ILE A 124 1.35 0.16 -17.64
CA ILE A 124 1.76 0.57 -16.31
C ILE A 124 0.54 0.65 -15.40
N ALA A 125 0.52 -0.18 -14.34
CA ALA A 125 -0.53 -0.18 -13.35
C ALA A 125 -0.26 0.83 -12.23
N VAL A 126 -1.18 1.77 -12.04
CA VAL A 126 -1.21 2.73 -10.94
C VAL A 126 -2.59 2.73 -10.28
N ARG A 127 -2.73 3.42 -9.18
CA ARG A 127 -4.05 3.65 -8.58
C ARG A 127 -4.47 5.11 -8.77
N SER A 128 -5.70 5.33 -9.22
CA SER A 128 -6.33 6.64 -9.36
C SER A 128 -7.43 6.88 -8.32
N GLY A 129 -7.96 8.10 -8.27
CA GLY A 129 -9.12 8.49 -7.49
C GLY A 129 -8.78 9.00 -6.08
N LEU A 130 -9.71 8.77 -5.14
CA LEU A 130 -9.63 9.32 -3.78
C LEU A 130 -8.94 8.40 -2.76
N HIS A 131 -8.44 7.23 -3.17
CA HIS A 131 -7.68 6.30 -2.34
C HIS A 131 -8.37 5.93 -1.00
N CYS A 132 -9.70 5.88 -0.96
CA CYS A 132 -10.52 5.68 0.23
C CYS A 132 -10.32 6.76 1.33
N ALA A 133 -9.86 7.96 0.95
CA ALA A 133 -9.51 9.05 1.86
C ALA A 133 -10.18 10.39 1.45
N PRO A 134 -11.53 10.47 1.35
CA PRO A 134 -12.22 11.65 0.82
C PRO A 134 -11.93 12.92 1.63
N LEU A 135 -11.78 12.83 2.95
CA LEU A 135 -11.45 13.98 3.78
C LEU A 135 -10.05 14.52 3.52
N CYS A 136 -9.09 13.65 3.22
CA CYS A 136 -7.74 14.05 2.83
C CYS A 136 -7.78 14.82 1.50
N HIS A 137 -8.51 14.31 0.51
CA HIS A 137 -8.67 14.97 -0.78
C HIS A 137 -9.40 16.32 -0.67
N LYS A 138 -10.37 16.43 0.26
CA LYS A 138 -11.00 17.70 0.58
C LYS A 138 -10.01 18.71 1.12
N PHE A 139 -9.16 18.30 2.04
CA PHE A 139 -8.09 19.15 2.59
C PHE A 139 -7.08 19.57 1.52
N LEU A 140 -6.73 18.66 0.60
CA LEU A 140 -5.77 18.91 -0.49
C LEU A 140 -6.40 19.64 -1.70
N GLY A 141 -7.71 19.84 -1.74
CA GLY A 141 -8.41 20.44 -2.88
C GLY A 141 -8.40 19.56 -4.14
N THR A 142 -8.29 18.24 -3.99
CA THR A 142 -8.19 17.28 -5.09
C THR A 142 -9.42 16.36 -5.22
N GLU A 143 -10.55 16.76 -4.64
CA GLU A 143 -11.77 15.94 -4.63
C GLU A 143 -12.32 15.66 -6.04
N LYS A 144 -12.18 16.62 -6.94
CA LYS A 144 -12.72 16.53 -8.31
C LYS A 144 -11.79 15.78 -9.25
N THR A 145 -10.49 15.95 -9.10
CA THR A 145 -9.48 15.35 -9.99
C THR A 145 -9.00 13.99 -9.50
N GLY A 146 -9.08 13.74 -8.20
CA GLY A 146 -8.36 12.64 -7.57
C GLY A 146 -6.84 12.84 -7.65
N LEU A 147 -6.10 11.80 -7.32
CA LEU A 147 -4.64 11.72 -7.48
C LEU A 147 -4.26 10.40 -8.15
N VAL A 148 -3.16 10.42 -8.89
CA VAL A 148 -2.48 9.20 -9.33
C VAL A 148 -1.49 8.79 -8.23
N ARG A 149 -1.52 7.52 -7.82
CA ARG A 149 -0.62 6.95 -6.81
C ARG A 149 0.23 5.86 -7.41
N VAL A 150 1.53 6.08 -7.40
CA VAL A 150 2.55 5.06 -7.64
C VAL A 150 2.90 4.39 -6.32
N SER A 151 3.03 3.08 -6.33
CA SER A 151 3.46 2.29 -5.18
C SER A 151 4.64 1.41 -5.58
N VAL A 152 5.81 1.72 -5.06
CA VAL A 152 7.07 1.02 -5.35
C VAL A 152 7.28 -0.10 -4.35
N SER A 153 7.68 -1.26 -4.83
CA SER A 153 8.10 -2.42 -4.04
C SER A 153 9.61 -2.66 -4.14
N GLY A 154 10.16 -3.53 -3.31
CA GLY A 154 11.56 -3.93 -3.38
C GLY A 154 11.96 -4.69 -4.66
N GLN A 155 11.00 -5.07 -5.49
CA GLN A 155 11.24 -5.74 -6.77
C GLN A 155 11.25 -4.78 -7.96
N ASN A 156 10.82 -3.53 -7.77
CA ASN A 156 10.88 -2.55 -8.84
C ASN A 156 12.30 -2.08 -9.12
N THR A 157 12.57 -1.77 -10.37
CA THR A 157 13.87 -1.40 -10.90
C THR A 157 13.94 0.07 -11.30
N LEU A 158 15.15 0.63 -11.38
CA LEU A 158 15.36 1.97 -11.95
C LEU A 158 14.91 2.06 -13.41
N LYS A 159 15.04 0.97 -14.17
CA LYS A 159 14.57 0.90 -15.55
C LYS A 159 13.05 1.15 -15.63
N GLU A 160 12.28 0.53 -14.76
CA GLU A 160 10.82 0.75 -14.68
C GLU A 160 10.49 2.17 -14.27
N ALA A 161 11.25 2.77 -13.33
CA ALA A 161 11.10 4.17 -12.96
C ALA A 161 11.28 5.10 -14.16
N TYR A 162 12.31 4.90 -14.98
CA TYR A 162 12.53 5.71 -16.18
C TYR A 162 11.47 5.50 -17.27
N ILE A 163 10.99 4.26 -17.45
CA ILE A 163 9.87 3.98 -18.36
C ILE A 163 8.62 4.73 -17.91
N PHE A 164 8.33 4.69 -16.62
CA PHE A 164 7.21 5.43 -16.03
C PHE A 164 7.35 6.95 -16.22
N LEU A 165 8.52 7.53 -15.93
CA LEU A 165 8.76 8.96 -16.09
C LEU A 165 8.60 9.43 -17.54
N ASN A 166 9.11 8.67 -18.51
CA ASN A 166 8.93 8.96 -19.93
C ASN A 166 7.44 8.91 -20.33
N ALA A 167 6.68 7.94 -19.81
CA ALA A 167 5.24 7.87 -20.06
C ALA A 167 4.52 9.11 -19.52
N ILE A 168 4.82 9.53 -18.29
CA ILE A 168 4.22 10.73 -17.67
C ILE A 168 4.58 12.00 -18.46
N GLU A 169 5.83 12.14 -18.92
CA GLU A 169 6.25 13.28 -19.73
C GLU A 169 5.44 13.39 -21.03
N HIS A 170 5.26 12.26 -21.74
CA HIS A 170 4.43 12.20 -22.94
C HIS A 170 2.96 12.55 -22.66
N ILE A 171 2.40 12.02 -21.58
CA ILE A 171 1.01 12.29 -21.18
C ILE A 171 0.86 13.78 -20.84
N ALA A 172 1.74 14.34 -20.02
CA ALA A 172 1.68 15.75 -19.64
C ALA A 172 1.80 16.69 -20.85
N LYS A 173 2.66 16.35 -21.81
CA LYS A 173 2.81 17.11 -23.07
C LYS A 173 1.53 17.07 -23.91
N ASN A 174 0.91 15.92 -24.06
CA ASN A 174 -0.33 15.75 -24.83
C ASN A 174 -1.52 16.46 -24.17
N LEU A 175 -1.61 16.45 -22.85
CA LEU A 175 -2.67 17.15 -22.12
C LEU A 175 -2.59 18.67 -22.23
N ARG A 176 -1.37 19.24 -22.39
CA ARG A 176 -1.17 20.69 -22.62
C ARG A 176 -1.54 21.13 -24.03
N SER A 177 -1.52 20.20 -24.98
CA SER A 177 -1.81 20.48 -26.39
C SER A 177 -3.30 20.42 -26.74
N GLN A 178 -4.14 20.04 -25.79
CA GLN A 178 -5.62 19.98 -25.88
C GLN A 178 -6.26 21.22 -25.24
#